data_a6da56d0f195a415ba0b84014de4c74f
#
_entry.id   a6da56d0f195a415ba0b84014de4c74f
#
_cell.length_a   1.000
_cell.length_b   1.000
_cell.length_c   1.000
_cell.angle_alpha   90.00
_cell.angle_beta   90.00
_cell.angle_gamma   90.00
#
_symmetry.space_group_name_H-M   'P 1'
#
loop_
_entity.id
_entity.type
_entity.pdbx_description
1 polymer ?
#
loop_
_entity_poly.entity_id
_entity_poly.type
_entity_poly.pdbx_seq_one_letter_code
_entity_poly.pdbx_strand_id
1 'polypeptide(L)'
;MDVRRDVIERLDAAAIECFVTGSEAMAIHGLAYRATNIIDLVIRIDPAAYEARLRPAFEPAYLVNEPLRIGHRWLGAVIHVTAIGKADLIMRDPDPWGEAAFARRVRVDDPALGPVWVSSVEDLLVAKLEFAAGDMAGLQARDCRRIVEAWPGLDLDYVRARGSGLGLAELLAELVADAG
;
A
#
# COMPACT_ATOMS: atom_id res chain seq x y z
N MET A 1 -20.79 9.87 -2.63
CA MET A 1 -19.87 9.42 -1.57
C MET A 1 -18.68 8.76 -2.23
N ASP A 2 -17.48 9.21 -1.95
CA ASP A 2 -16.26 8.51 -2.36
C ASP A 2 -15.92 7.46 -1.28
N VAL A 3 -16.02 6.18 -1.65
CA VAL A 3 -15.78 5.06 -0.72
C VAL A 3 -14.34 5.07 -0.19
N ARG A 4 -13.36 5.51 -0.99
CA ARG A 4 -11.96 5.58 -0.58
C ARG A 4 -11.76 6.55 0.58
N ARG A 5 -12.35 7.74 0.45
CA ARG A 5 -12.32 8.77 1.50
C ARG A 5 -13.08 8.31 2.76
N ASP A 6 -14.28 7.74 2.62
CA ASP A 6 -15.08 7.26 3.76
C ASP A 6 -14.32 6.18 4.55
N VAL A 7 -13.60 5.28 3.86
CA VAL A 7 -12.77 4.28 4.54
C VAL A 7 -11.66 4.92 5.38
N ILE A 8 -10.94 5.91 4.83
CA ILE A 8 -9.86 6.62 5.55
C ILE A 8 -10.42 7.33 6.77
N GLU A 9 -11.54 8.04 6.63
CA GLU A 9 -12.21 8.75 7.74
C GLU A 9 -12.66 7.78 8.86
N ARG A 10 -13.14 6.57 8.51
CA ARG A 10 -13.52 5.54 9.49
C ARG A 10 -12.32 4.94 10.22
N LEU A 11 -11.22 4.70 9.52
CA LEU A 11 -9.97 4.23 10.14
C LEU A 11 -9.44 5.27 11.13
N ASP A 12 -9.45 6.55 10.75
CA ASP A 12 -9.02 7.66 11.60
C ASP A 12 -9.91 7.76 12.85
N ALA A 13 -11.24 7.74 12.68
CA ALA A 13 -12.21 7.74 13.79
C ALA A 13 -12.05 6.53 14.74
N ALA A 14 -11.60 5.39 14.22
CA ALA A 14 -11.30 4.19 15.01
C ALA A 14 -9.89 4.20 15.62
N ALA A 15 -9.12 5.28 15.45
CA ALA A 15 -7.73 5.41 15.86
C ALA A 15 -6.86 4.26 15.31
N ILE A 16 -7.05 3.92 14.03
CA ILE A 16 -6.25 2.96 13.30
C ILE A 16 -5.34 3.72 12.34
N GLU A 17 -4.04 3.74 12.63
CA GLU A 17 -3.07 4.38 11.74
C GLU A 17 -3.03 3.66 10.40
N CYS A 18 -3.03 4.44 9.32
CA CYS A 18 -2.91 3.91 7.96
C CYS A 18 -2.10 4.84 7.06
N PHE A 19 -1.72 4.33 5.90
CA PHE A 19 -1.25 5.12 4.77
C PHE A 19 -1.67 4.48 3.44
N VAL A 20 -1.87 5.33 2.44
CA VAL A 20 -2.19 4.93 1.06
C VAL A 20 -0.96 4.32 0.40
N THR A 21 -1.15 3.21 -0.32
CA THR A 21 -0.13 2.52 -1.11
C THR A 21 -0.70 2.14 -2.49
N GLY A 22 -0.06 1.24 -3.21
CA GLY A 22 -0.59 0.70 -4.47
C GLY A 22 -0.74 1.72 -5.59
N SER A 23 -1.78 1.57 -6.37
CA SER A 23 -2.02 2.40 -7.56
C SER A 23 -2.42 3.83 -7.23
N GLU A 24 -3.12 4.04 -6.13
CA GLU A 24 -3.50 5.38 -5.68
C GLU A 24 -2.27 6.18 -5.24
N ALA A 25 -1.33 5.56 -4.52
CA ALA A 25 -0.07 6.20 -4.17
C ALA A 25 0.76 6.57 -5.40
N MET A 26 0.78 5.71 -6.45
CA MET A 26 1.39 6.05 -7.74
C MET A 26 0.78 7.33 -8.34
N ALA A 27 -0.55 7.46 -8.30
CA ALA A 27 -1.25 8.62 -8.83
C ALA A 27 -0.95 9.88 -8.02
N ILE A 28 -0.97 9.80 -6.69
CA ILE A 28 -0.65 10.92 -5.79
C ILE A 28 0.78 11.42 -6.00
N HIS A 29 1.74 10.52 -6.23
CA HIS A 29 3.13 10.88 -6.56
C HIS A 29 3.34 11.31 -8.02
N GLY A 30 2.29 11.34 -8.86
CA GLY A 30 2.39 11.72 -10.28
C GLY A 30 3.11 10.70 -11.16
N LEU A 31 3.28 9.45 -10.68
CA LEU A 31 4.01 8.40 -11.37
C LEU A 31 3.17 7.63 -12.38
N ALA A 32 1.87 7.50 -12.13
CA ALA A 32 0.91 6.89 -13.04
C ALA A 32 -0.50 7.38 -12.70
N TYR A 33 -1.39 7.38 -13.68
CA TYR A 33 -2.81 7.61 -13.45
C TYR A 33 -3.59 6.36 -13.88
N ARG A 34 -4.36 5.82 -12.94
CA ARG A 34 -5.36 4.79 -13.20
C ARG A 34 -6.59 5.10 -12.36
N ALA A 35 -7.71 5.32 -13.02
CA ALA A 35 -8.97 5.44 -12.29
C ALA A 35 -9.31 4.09 -11.65
N THR A 36 -9.52 4.08 -10.34
CA THR A 36 -9.88 2.89 -9.59
C THR A 36 -10.89 3.23 -8.50
N ASN A 37 -11.81 2.31 -8.23
CA ASN A 37 -12.70 2.37 -7.07
C ASN A 37 -12.17 1.54 -5.90
N ILE A 38 -10.91 1.12 -5.99
CA ILE A 38 -10.20 0.34 -4.97
C ILE A 38 -9.10 1.21 -4.42
N ILE A 39 -8.95 1.25 -3.11
CA ILE A 39 -7.81 1.86 -2.45
C ILE A 39 -7.04 0.80 -1.68
N ASP A 40 -5.71 0.81 -1.82
CA ASP A 40 -4.81 -0.04 -1.06
C ASP A 40 -4.29 0.74 0.16
N LEU A 41 -4.52 0.23 1.35
CA LEU A 41 -4.11 0.86 2.61
C LEU A 41 -3.24 -0.10 3.42
N VAL A 42 -2.07 0.34 3.83
CA VAL A 42 -1.34 -0.33 4.91
C VAL A 42 -1.89 0.19 6.23
N ILE A 43 -2.32 -0.71 7.10
CA ILE A 43 -2.90 -0.38 8.41
C ILE A 43 -2.03 -0.94 9.53
N ARG A 44 -1.94 -0.19 10.64
CA ARG A 44 -1.23 -0.63 11.84
C ARG A 44 -2.21 -1.26 12.82
N ILE A 45 -2.39 -2.56 12.70
CA ILE A 45 -3.24 -3.37 13.55
C ILE A 45 -2.66 -4.77 13.68
N ASP A 46 -2.78 -5.38 14.84
CA ASP A 46 -2.48 -6.80 15.02
C ASP A 46 -3.49 -7.62 14.19
N PRO A 47 -3.05 -8.52 13.31
CA PRO A 47 -3.96 -9.39 12.54
C PRO A 47 -4.96 -10.16 13.42
N ALA A 48 -4.58 -10.56 14.63
CA ALA A 48 -5.47 -11.22 15.57
C ALA A 48 -6.60 -10.29 16.08
N ALA A 49 -6.39 -8.97 16.05
CA ALA A 49 -7.39 -7.97 16.45
C ALA A 49 -8.20 -7.42 15.27
N TYR A 50 -7.93 -7.87 14.05
CA TYR A 50 -8.49 -7.31 12.82
C TYR A 50 -10.01 -7.21 12.85
N GLU A 51 -10.72 -8.31 13.03
CA GLU A 51 -12.19 -8.31 13.03
C GLU A 51 -12.77 -7.50 14.20
N ALA A 52 -12.21 -7.68 15.40
CA ALA A 52 -12.68 -7.00 16.61
C ALA A 52 -12.55 -5.47 16.51
N ARG A 53 -11.56 -4.97 15.77
CA ARG A 53 -11.33 -3.54 15.57
C ARG A 53 -12.09 -2.99 14.37
N LEU A 54 -12.20 -3.74 13.26
CA LEU A 54 -12.80 -3.24 12.03
C LEU A 54 -14.32 -3.38 11.97
N ARG A 55 -14.89 -4.49 12.46
CA ARG A 55 -16.36 -4.66 12.41
C ARG A 55 -17.11 -3.50 13.04
N PRO A 56 -16.80 -3.03 14.26
CA PRO A 56 -17.49 -1.89 14.84
C PRO A 56 -17.37 -0.58 14.07
N ALA A 57 -16.25 -0.40 13.34
CA ALA A 57 -15.98 0.83 12.57
C ALA A 57 -16.68 0.81 11.19
N PHE A 58 -16.92 -0.36 10.62
CA PHE A 58 -17.34 -0.49 9.24
C PHE A 58 -18.74 -1.05 9.05
N GLU A 59 -19.20 -1.99 9.87
CA GLU A 59 -20.56 -2.55 9.77
C GLU A 59 -21.63 -1.56 10.27
N PRO A 60 -22.84 -1.58 9.70
CA PRO A 60 -23.32 -2.44 8.61
C PRO A 60 -23.06 -1.89 7.20
N ALA A 61 -22.40 -0.74 7.06
CA ALA A 61 -22.18 -0.09 5.77
C ALA A 61 -21.21 -0.85 4.87
N TYR A 62 -20.33 -1.67 5.45
CA TYR A 62 -19.33 -2.46 4.77
C TYR A 62 -19.38 -3.91 5.22
N LEU A 63 -19.06 -4.81 4.29
CA LEU A 63 -18.65 -6.17 4.61
C LEU A 63 -17.17 -6.16 4.99
N VAL A 64 -16.83 -6.74 6.13
CA VAL A 64 -15.45 -6.95 6.59
C VAL A 64 -15.12 -8.41 6.38
N ASN A 65 -14.20 -8.72 5.45
CA ASN A 65 -13.79 -10.12 5.22
C ASN A 65 -12.70 -10.53 6.22
N GLU A 66 -12.52 -11.84 6.39
CA GLU A 66 -11.41 -12.39 7.16
C GLU A 66 -10.08 -12.12 6.45
N PRO A 67 -9.01 -11.74 7.18
CA PRO A 67 -7.72 -11.50 6.57
C PRO A 67 -7.03 -12.82 6.20
N LEU A 68 -6.39 -12.85 5.02
CA LEU A 68 -5.62 -13.98 4.53
C LEU A 68 -4.12 -13.69 4.65
N ARG A 69 -3.35 -14.63 5.20
CA ARG A 69 -1.89 -14.52 5.26
C ARG A 69 -1.25 -14.90 3.93
N ILE A 70 -0.40 -14.03 3.39
CA ILE A 70 0.41 -14.27 2.18
C ILE A 70 1.85 -13.83 2.47
N GLY A 71 2.74 -14.78 2.69
CA GLY A 71 4.12 -14.51 3.09
C GLY A 71 4.19 -13.76 4.42
N HIS A 72 4.82 -12.58 4.41
CA HIS A 72 4.96 -11.70 5.58
C HIS A 72 3.80 -10.70 5.73
N ARG A 73 2.73 -10.86 4.95
CA ARG A 73 1.60 -9.94 4.90
C ARG A 73 0.30 -10.64 5.24
N TRP A 74 -0.63 -9.87 5.77
CA TRP A 74 -2.02 -10.25 5.90
C TRP A 74 -2.85 -9.30 5.03
N LEU A 75 -3.72 -9.85 4.21
CA LEU A 75 -4.57 -9.10 3.29
C LEU A 75 -6.02 -9.26 3.72
N GLY A 76 -6.62 -8.17 4.14
CA GLY A 76 -8.05 -8.06 4.39
C GLY A 76 -8.69 -7.08 3.43
N ALA A 77 -10.01 -6.93 3.49
CA ALA A 77 -10.73 -5.92 2.73
C ALA A 77 -11.98 -5.46 3.46
N VAL A 78 -12.40 -4.23 3.16
CA VAL A 78 -13.73 -3.73 3.46
C VAL A 78 -14.42 -3.35 2.16
N ILE A 79 -15.63 -3.88 1.95
CA ILE A 79 -16.39 -3.73 0.70
C ILE A 79 -17.70 -3.03 1.02
N HIS A 80 -17.96 -1.87 0.41
CA HIS A 80 -19.19 -1.14 0.65
C HIS A 80 -20.40 -1.91 0.12
N VAL A 81 -21.46 -2.01 0.93
CA VAL A 81 -22.61 -2.88 0.61
C VAL A 81 -23.51 -2.37 -0.51
N THR A 82 -23.50 -1.08 -0.82
CA THR A 82 -24.38 -0.47 -1.82
C THR A 82 -23.65 0.41 -2.84
N ALA A 83 -22.56 1.08 -2.45
CA ALA A 83 -21.76 1.88 -3.38
C ALA A 83 -20.67 1.03 -4.04
N ILE A 84 -20.25 1.43 -5.24
CA ILE A 84 -19.13 0.77 -5.92
C ILE A 84 -17.83 1.23 -5.30
N GLY A 85 -17.13 0.32 -4.63
CA GLY A 85 -15.80 0.57 -4.06
C GLY A 85 -15.47 -0.38 -2.92
N LYS A 86 -14.17 -0.56 -2.73
CA LYS A 86 -13.59 -1.33 -1.62
C LYS A 86 -12.24 -0.75 -1.21
N ALA A 87 -11.79 -1.12 -0.02
CA ALA A 87 -10.39 -0.94 0.36
C ALA A 87 -9.76 -2.31 0.64
N ASP A 88 -8.59 -2.53 0.07
CA ASP A 88 -7.71 -3.63 0.43
C ASP A 88 -6.82 -3.18 1.59
N LEU A 89 -6.87 -3.93 2.68
CA LEU A 89 -6.22 -3.59 3.95
C LEU A 89 -5.04 -4.53 4.17
N ILE A 90 -3.85 -3.95 4.17
CA ILE A 90 -2.59 -4.67 4.26
C ILE A 90 -2.03 -4.49 5.67
N MET A 91 -1.83 -5.60 6.37
CA MET A 91 -1.09 -5.65 7.62
C MET A 91 0.20 -6.43 7.40
N ARG A 92 1.22 -6.11 8.17
CA ARG A 92 2.48 -6.86 8.16
C ARG A 92 2.71 -7.49 9.51
N ASP A 93 3.41 -8.62 9.51
CA ASP A 93 4.03 -9.12 10.74
C ASP A 93 4.97 -8.02 11.28
N PRO A 94 5.16 -7.90 12.60
CA PRO A 94 6.12 -6.96 13.16
C PRO A 94 7.51 -7.21 12.56
N ASP A 95 7.96 -6.32 11.72
CA ASP A 95 9.26 -6.35 11.07
C ASP A 95 9.86 -4.93 10.96
N PRO A 96 11.20 -4.79 10.90
CA PRO A 96 11.85 -3.48 10.83
C PRO A 96 11.46 -2.67 9.58
N TRP A 97 11.05 -3.34 8.49
CA TRP A 97 10.63 -2.63 7.29
C TRP A 97 9.25 -2.00 7.48
N GLY A 98 8.29 -2.71 8.04
CA GLY A 98 6.95 -2.18 8.31
C GLY A 98 7.01 -0.94 9.21
N GLU A 99 7.79 -0.97 10.28
CA GLU A 99 8.00 0.19 11.16
C GLU A 99 8.66 1.36 10.42
N ALA A 100 9.67 1.10 9.59
CA ALA A 100 10.32 2.13 8.79
C ALA A 100 9.35 2.76 7.77
N ALA A 101 8.51 1.96 7.11
CA ALA A 101 7.52 2.46 6.15
C ALA A 101 6.49 3.39 6.82
N PHE A 102 6.02 3.07 8.04
CA PHE A 102 5.18 3.97 8.82
C PHE A 102 5.89 5.26 9.23
N ALA A 103 7.17 5.20 9.58
CA ALA A 103 7.96 6.38 9.95
C ALA A 103 8.26 7.29 8.73
N ARG A 104 8.42 6.70 7.54
CA ARG A 104 8.77 7.41 6.30
C ARG A 104 7.56 7.87 5.48
N ARG A 105 6.33 7.52 5.88
CA ARG A 105 5.13 7.98 5.18
C ARG A 105 5.08 9.50 5.10
N VAL A 106 4.59 10.03 4.00
CA VAL A 106 4.49 11.46 3.75
C VAL A 106 3.05 11.95 3.87
N ARG A 107 2.85 13.16 4.38
CA ARG A 107 1.52 13.79 4.44
C ARG A 107 1.27 14.54 3.15
N VAL A 108 0.12 14.30 2.53
CA VAL A 108 -0.31 14.94 1.29
C VAL A 108 -1.75 15.42 1.42
N ASP A 109 -2.05 16.61 0.90
CA ASP A 109 -3.42 17.09 0.73
C ASP A 109 -3.89 16.69 -0.68
N ASP A 110 -4.58 15.57 -0.78
CA ASP A 110 -5.11 15.08 -2.06
C ASP A 110 -6.50 15.67 -2.33
N PRO A 111 -6.78 16.17 -3.55
CA PRO A 111 -8.06 16.81 -3.86
C PRO A 111 -9.29 15.90 -3.68
N ALA A 112 -9.15 14.59 -3.86
CA ALA A 112 -10.25 13.64 -3.74
C ALA A 112 -10.34 13.04 -2.34
N LEU A 113 -9.20 12.72 -1.72
CA LEU A 113 -9.13 12.02 -0.44
C LEU A 113 -9.03 12.97 0.76
N GLY A 114 -8.64 14.24 0.53
CA GLY A 114 -8.30 15.17 1.60
C GLY A 114 -6.88 14.94 2.14
N PRO A 115 -6.59 15.38 3.38
CA PRO A 115 -5.27 15.20 3.98
C PRO A 115 -5.05 13.73 4.37
N VAL A 116 -4.13 13.06 3.66
CA VAL A 116 -3.83 11.63 3.83
C VAL A 116 -2.34 11.37 4.05
N TRP A 117 -2.02 10.24 4.68
CA TRP A 117 -0.69 9.69 4.68
C TRP A 117 -0.49 8.79 3.47
N VAL A 118 0.65 8.88 2.81
CA VAL A 118 1.00 8.10 1.61
C VAL A 118 2.37 7.46 1.82
N SER A 119 2.58 6.25 1.32
CA SER A 119 3.90 5.63 1.33
C SER A 119 4.96 6.53 0.69
N SER A 120 6.20 6.52 1.18
CA SER A 120 7.31 7.08 0.41
C SER A 120 7.45 6.35 -0.92
N VAL A 121 8.09 6.98 -1.90
CA VAL A 121 8.28 6.36 -3.22
C VAL A 121 9.15 5.12 -3.13
N GLU A 122 10.16 5.13 -2.26
CA GLU A 122 11.03 3.98 -2.00
C GLU A 122 10.25 2.81 -1.39
N ASP A 123 9.42 3.07 -0.36
CA ASP A 123 8.61 2.02 0.27
C ASP A 123 7.52 1.50 -0.68
N LEU A 124 6.98 2.38 -1.54
CA LEU A 124 6.06 1.99 -2.60
C LEU A 124 6.75 1.05 -3.61
N LEU A 125 8.00 1.36 -4.02
CA LEU A 125 8.79 0.51 -4.91
C LEU A 125 9.05 -0.86 -4.28
N VAL A 126 9.50 -0.90 -3.03
CA VAL A 126 9.73 -2.18 -2.30
C VAL A 126 8.46 -3.01 -2.21
N ALA A 127 7.33 -2.39 -1.85
CA ALA A 127 6.04 -3.08 -1.78
C ALA A 127 5.62 -3.65 -3.14
N LYS A 128 5.73 -2.87 -4.22
CA LYS A 128 5.39 -3.33 -5.57
C LYS A 128 6.32 -4.44 -6.06
N LEU A 129 7.60 -4.36 -5.75
CA LEU A 129 8.58 -5.39 -6.09
C LEU A 129 8.27 -6.71 -5.37
N GLU A 130 7.87 -6.64 -4.10
CA GLU A 130 7.40 -7.81 -3.33
C GLU A 130 6.15 -8.46 -3.95
N PHE A 131 5.24 -7.67 -4.53
CA PHE A 131 4.09 -8.19 -5.28
C PHE A 131 4.44 -8.66 -6.69
N ALA A 132 5.50 -8.11 -7.31
CA ALA A 132 5.97 -8.54 -8.62
C ALA A 132 6.79 -9.84 -8.56
N ALA A 133 7.24 -10.27 -7.38
CA ALA A 133 8.01 -11.49 -7.21
C ALA A 133 7.27 -12.70 -7.80
N GLY A 134 7.86 -13.32 -8.82
CA GLY A 134 7.26 -14.41 -9.60
C GLY A 134 6.53 -14.01 -10.88
N ASP A 135 6.31 -12.71 -11.15
CA ASP A 135 5.75 -12.20 -12.42
C ASP A 135 6.37 -10.85 -12.82
N MET A 136 7.60 -10.90 -13.32
CA MET A 136 8.34 -9.71 -13.78
C MET A 136 7.83 -9.14 -15.13
N ALA A 137 6.90 -9.81 -15.80
CA ALA A 137 6.19 -9.30 -16.98
C ALA A 137 4.88 -8.59 -16.63
N GLY A 138 4.40 -8.77 -15.41
CA GLY A 138 3.12 -8.28 -14.94
C GLY A 138 3.04 -6.78 -14.69
N LEU A 139 1.89 -6.37 -14.20
CA LEU A 139 1.57 -4.96 -13.95
C LEU A 139 2.45 -4.35 -12.85
N GLN A 140 2.73 -5.11 -11.78
CA GLN A 140 3.54 -4.61 -10.66
C GLN A 140 4.99 -4.33 -11.10
N ALA A 141 5.57 -5.21 -11.93
CA ALA A 141 6.91 -5.00 -12.48
C ALA A 141 6.97 -3.78 -13.40
N ARG A 142 5.94 -3.54 -14.21
CA ARG A 142 5.84 -2.30 -15.02
C ARG A 142 5.76 -1.05 -14.16
N ASP A 143 5.01 -1.11 -13.07
CA ASP A 143 4.95 0.00 -12.11
C ASP A 143 6.31 0.25 -11.45
N CYS A 144 7.06 -0.82 -11.10
CA CYS A 144 8.42 -0.70 -10.57
C CYS A 144 9.36 0.01 -11.55
N ARG A 145 9.37 -0.42 -12.83
CA ARG A 145 10.17 0.26 -13.88
C ARG A 145 9.81 1.74 -13.99
N ARG A 146 8.51 2.04 -14.00
CA ARG A 146 8.03 3.42 -14.05
C ARG A 146 8.52 4.28 -12.89
N ILE A 147 8.56 3.73 -11.67
CA ILE A 147 9.08 4.44 -10.49
C ILE A 147 10.57 4.75 -10.69
N VAL A 148 11.36 3.75 -11.07
CA VAL A 148 12.82 3.90 -11.25
C VAL A 148 13.14 4.92 -12.34
N GLU A 149 12.44 4.89 -13.48
CA GLU A 149 12.62 5.80 -14.60
C GLU A 149 12.19 7.24 -14.29
N ALA A 150 11.09 7.41 -13.56
CA ALA A 150 10.42 8.71 -13.42
C ALA A 150 10.76 9.46 -12.12
N TRP A 151 11.46 8.82 -11.17
CA TRP A 151 11.77 9.44 -9.87
C TRP A 151 13.27 9.69 -9.68
N PRO A 152 13.81 10.86 -10.06
CA PRO A 152 15.26 11.12 -10.05
C PRO A 152 15.90 11.13 -8.66
N GLY A 153 15.10 11.32 -7.61
CA GLY A 153 15.56 11.37 -6.22
C GLY A 153 15.44 10.06 -5.46
N LEU A 154 15.28 8.93 -6.16
CA LEU A 154 15.09 7.61 -5.54
C LEU A 154 16.33 7.21 -4.72
N ASP A 155 16.16 6.96 -3.43
CA ASP A 155 17.20 6.41 -2.55
C ASP A 155 17.35 4.91 -2.79
N LEU A 156 18.13 4.57 -3.82
CA LEU A 156 18.39 3.18 -4.19
C LEU A 156 19.13 2.39 -3.10
N ASP A 157 19.91 3.03 -2.25
CA ASP A 157 20.62 2.34 -1.18
C ASP A 157 19.63 1.90 -0.09
N TYR A 158 18.66 2.76 0.24
CA TYR A 158 17.55 2.37 1.10
C TYR A 158 16.75 1.22 0.49
N VAL A 159 16.37 1.33 -0.79
CA VAL A 159 15.60 0.27 -1.49
C VAL A 159 16.36 -1.05 -1.50
N ARG A 160 17.67 -1.04 -1.78
CA ARG A 160 18.53 -2.24 -1.75
C ARG A 160 18.59 -2.87 -0.36
N ALA A 161 18.79 -2.05 0.68
CA ALA A 161 18.85 -2.54 2.06
C ALA A 161 17.54 -3.22 2.47
N ARG A 162 16.39 -2.64 2.12
CA ARG A 162 15.07 -3.20 2.43
C ARG A 162 14.74 -4.42 1.58
N GLY A 163 15.02 -4.35 0.27
CA GLY A 163 14.82 -5.45 -0.67
C GLY A 163 15.64 -6.70 -0.32
N SER A 164 16.88 -6.52 0.14
CA SER A 164 17.72 -7.64 0.59
C SER A 164 17.11 -8.37 1.78
N GLY A 165 16.54 -7.65 2.74
CA GLY A 165 15.85 -8.24 3.90
C GLY A 165 14.60 -9.05 3.53
N LEU A 166 14.06 -8.82 2.34
CA LEU A 166 12.87 -9.51 1.81
C LEU A 166 13.21 -10.54 0.71
N GLY A 167 14.50 -10.77 0.42
CA GLY A 167 14.92 -11.67 -0.67
C GLY A 167 14.71 -11.11 -2.07
N LEU A 168 14.61 -9.79 -2.24
CA LEU A 168 14.30 -9.12 -3.51
C LEU A 168 15.54 -8.53 -4.21
N ALA A 169 16.75 -8.81 -3.72
CA ALA A 169 17.99 -8.19 -4.21
C ALA A 169 18.24 -8.43 -5.70
N GLU A 170 18.01 -9.64 -6.18
CA GLU A 170 18.21 -10.02 -7.59
C GLU A 170 17.18 -9.31 -8.49
N LEU A 171 15.90 -9.30 -8.08
CA LEU A 171 14.83 -8.62 -8.83
C LEU A 171 15.09 -7.11 -8.95
N LEU A 172 15.58 -6.49 -7.87
CA LEU A 172 15.94 -5.08 -7.89
C LEU A 172 17.12 -4.80 -8.80
N ALA A 173 18.15 -5.66 -8.80
CA ALA A 173 19.30 -5.51 -9.68
C ALA A 173 18.91 -5.60 -11.16
N GLU A 174 18.06 -6.56 -11.51
CA GLU A 174 17.48 -6.69 -12.85
C GLU A 174 16.69 -5.44 -13.25
N LEU A 175 15.80 -4.98 -12.38
CA LEU A 175 14.97 -3.80 -12.61
C LEU A 175 15.81 -2.54 -12.89
N VAL A 176 16.87 -2.31 -12.12
CA VAL A 176 17.75 -1.13 -12.27
C VAL A 176 18.61 -1.25 -13.53
N ALA A 177 19.06 -2.46 -13.90
CA ALA A 177 19.82 -2.67 -15.13
C ALA A 177 18.98 -2.42 -16.39
N ASP A 178 17.69 -2.76 -16.36
CA ASP A 178 16.75 -2.53 -17.48
C ASP A 178 16.40 -1.05 -17.68
N ALA A 179 16.56 -0.22 -16.65
CA ALA A 179 16.18 1.20 -16.66
C ALA A 179 17.32 2.15 -17.10
N GLY A 180 18.56 1.65 -17.25
CA GLY A 180 19.76 2.41 -17.63
C GLY A 180 20.15 2.19 -19.06
#